data_ff373618a9b7a2c487833056a229616b
#
_entry.id   ff373618a9b7a2c487833056a229616b
#
_cell.length_a   1.000
_cell.length_b   1.000
_cell.length_c   1.000
_cell.angle_alpha   90.00
_cell.angle_beta   90.00
_cell.angle_gamma   90.00
#
_symmetry.space_group_name_H-M   'P 1'
#
loop_
_entity.id
_entity.type
_entity.pdbx_description
1 polymer ?
#
loop_
_entity_poly.entity_id
_entity_poly.type
_entity_poly.pdbx_seq_one_letter_code
_entity_poly.pdbx_strand_id
1 'polypeptide(L)'
;SFDRHLRLSWLPLSLALPLVPALVFGVALSRYLDYLDDTIHSSDDVEKMLRLPALAVIPAIRNSAPRRLLTSVSLMQRNGNAARPELLLNTDANSPLAEAYRHLRTSILLSSAGGAPQSLLVTSSQPSEGKTTTAVNAALILEQTGESVLVIDADMRRPRLHSVFDLDNKRGLSTILASKMSDEEMLEVITKHEPSGINVLTSGTIPPNPAELLGSDRMDDLIRVVREKFTYIVFDSPPIASFTDSVLLSSVVDGVILVVHGDHASRAIVRRSKQVLEDVGAKILGVVLNNVSVRP
;
A
#
# COMPACT_ATOMS: atom_id res chain seq x y z
N SER A 1 34.92 -67.81 7.37
CA SER A 1 35.11 -66.46 7.95
C SER A 1 35.50 -65.39 6.91
N PHE A 2 35.55 -65.72 5.63
CA PHE A 2 35.98 -64.83 4.54
C PHE A 2 34.84 -64.00 3.93
N ASP A 3 33.59 -64.46 4.08
CA ASP A 3 32.42 -63.82 3.46
C ASP A 3 31.81 -62.62 4.23
N ARG A 4 32.19 -62.41 5.47
CA ARG A 4 31.64 -61.28 6.29
C ARG A 4 32.32 -59.94 5.96
N HIS A 5 33.58 -59.93 5.56
CA HIS A 5 34.30 -58.68 5.27
C HIS A 5 33.94 -58.09 3.91
N LEU A 6 33.51 -58.86 2.95
CA LEU A 6 33.09 -58.39 1.64
C LEU A 6 31.72 -57.73 1.63
N ARG A 7 30.83 -58.09 2.54
CA ARG A 7 29.46 -57.50 2.64
C ARG A 7 29.45 -56.11 3.25
N LEU A 8 30.43 -55.77 4.11
CA LEU A 8 30.48 -54.43 4.74
C LEU A 8 31.04 -53.35 3.82
N SER A 9 31.85 -53.70 2.83
CA SER A 9 32.47 -52.73 1.90
C SER A 9 31.52 -52.20 0.81
N TRP A 10 30.42 -52.90 0.53
CA TRP A 10 29.41 -52.51 -0.50
C TRP A 10 28.24 -51.74 0.07
N LEU A 11 28.01 -51.78 1.39
CA LEU A 11 26.92 -51.04 2.06
C LEU A 11 27.02 -49.53 1.88
N PRO A 12 28.16 -48.82 2.00
CA PRO A 12 28.22 -47.39 1.82
C PRO A 12 28.05 -47.00 0.33
N LEU A 13 28.45 -47.85 -0.61
CA LEU A 13 28.31 -47.57 -2.04
C LEU A 13 26.87 -47.78 -2.53
N SER A 14 26.17 -48.77 -2.00
CA SER A 14 24.75 -49.03 -2.33
C SER A 14 23.80 -47.99 -1.76
N LEU A 15 24.15 -47.35 -0.64
CA LEU A 15 23.42 -46.21 -0.06
C LEU A 15 23.75 -44.88 -0.74
N ALA A 16 25.00 -44.70 -1.25
CA ALA A 16 25.39 -43.50 -1.96
C ALA A 16 24.80 -43.40 -3.38
N LEU A 17 24.54 -44.54 -4.00
CA LEU A 17 24.06 -44.62 -5.39
C LEU A 17 22.69 -43.96 -5.60
N PRO A 18 21.67 -44.15 -4.74
CA PRO A 18 20.38 -43.42 -4.84
C PRO A 18 20.41 -42.01 -4.25
N LEU A 19 21.38 -41.66 -3.41
CA LEU A 19 21.43 -40.35 -2.73
C LEU A 19 21.81 -39.24 -3.71
N VAL A 20 22.71 -39.46 -4.64
CA VAL A 20 23.14 -38.48 -5.64
C VAL A 20 21.99 -38.08 -6.58
N PRO A 21 21.28 -39.03 -7.24
CA PRO A 21 20.14 -38.64 -8.07
C PRO A 21 18.99 -38.03 -7.28
N ALA A 22 18.75 -38.42 -6.03
CA ALA A 22 17.74 -37.80 -5.17
C ALA A 22 18.12 -36.36 -4.83
N LEU A 23 19.39 -36.07 -4.55
CA LEU A 23 19.89 -34.71 -4.33
C LEU A 23 19.75 -33.84 -5.58
N VAL A 24 20.19 -34.37 -6.74
CA VAL A 24 20.07 -33.67 -8.03
C VAL A 24 18.60 -33.37 -8.35
N PHE A 25 17.72 -34.37 -8.16
CA PHE A 25 16.29 -34.18 -8.36
C PHE A 25 15.70 -33.14 -7.38
N GLY A 26 16.09 -33.17 -6.11
CA GLY A 26 15.67 -32.20 -5.10
C GLY A 26 16.10 -30.77 -5.45
N VAL A 27 17.35 -30.59 -5.88
CA VAL A 27 17.87 -29.30 -6.35
C VAL A 27 17.15 -28.84 -7.63
N ALA A 28 16.96 -29.74 -8.59
CA ALA A 28 16.25 -29.44 -9.83
C ALA A 28 14.79 -29.06 -9.57
N LEU A 29 14.11 -29.78 -8.68
CA LEU A 29 12.73 -29.49 -8.27
C LEU A 29 12.65 -28.14 -7.53
N SER A 30 13.58 -27.87 -6.62
CA SER A 30 13.64 -26.57 -5.92
C SER A 30 13.79 -25.41 -6.93
N ARG A 31 14.73 -25.55 -7.88
CA ARG A 31 14.93 -24.55 -8.94
C ARG A 31 13.72 -24.41 -9.86
N TYR A 32 13.03 -25.50 -10.13
CA TYR A 32 11.82 -25.48 -10.93
C TYR A 32 10.66 -24.78 -10.16
N LEU A 33 10.52 -25.01 -8.88
CA LEU A 33 9.54 -24.32 -8.04
C LEU A 33 9.86 -22.83 -7.90
N ASP A 34 11.15 -22.46 -7.72
CA ASP A 34 11.61 -21.06 -7.73
C ASP A 34 11.34 -20.38 -9.09
N TYR A 35 11.47 -21.11 -10.19
CA TYR A 35 11.16 -20.59 -11.54
C TYR A 35 9.66 -20.36 -11.75
N LEU A 36 8.80 -21.13 -11.09
CA LEU A 36 7.35 -20.97 -11.13
C LEU A 36 6.85 -19.86 -10.20
N ASP A 37 7.70 -19.36 -9.27
CA ASP A 37 7.34 -18.28 -8.36
C ASP A 37 7.37 -16.95 -9.11
N ASP A 38 6.16 -16.47 -9.50
CA ASP A 38 5.94 -15.19 -10.19
C ASP A 38 5.71 -14.04 -9.20
N THR A 39 6.14 -14.18 -7.93
CA THR A 39 5.92 -13.15 -6.92
C THR A 39 7.08 -12.15 -6.80
N ILE A 40 6.81 -11.00 -6.19
CA ILE A 40 7.78 -9.93 -5.95
C ILE A 40 8.25 -10.05 -4.51
N HIS A 41 9.57 -10.21 -4.28
CA HIS A 41 10.12 -10.41 -2.95
C HIS A 41 11.00 -9.26 -2.44
N SER A 42 11.56 -8.45 -3.35
CA SER A 42 12.54 -7.43 -2.99
C SER A 42 12.35 -6.11 -3.74
N SER A 43 12.96 -5.04 -3.21
CA SER A 43 13.06 -3.75 -3.90
C SER A 43 13.79 -3.86 -5.23
N ASP A 44 14.84 -4.69 -5.27
CA ASP A 44 15.61 -4.94 -6.50
C ASP A 44 14.76 -5.58 -7.60
N ASP A 45 13.83 -6.47 -7.24
CA ASP A 45 12.87 -7.06 -8.19
C ASP A 45 11.96 -5.98 -8.79
N VAL A 46 11.47 -5.06 -7.95
CA VAL A 46 10.63 -3.94 -8.38
C VAL A 46 11.40 -3.05 -9.36
N GLU A 47 12.60 -2.60 -8.99
CA GLU A 47 13.40 -1.69 -9.81
C GLU A 47 13.80 -2.31 -11.15
N LYS A 48 14.26 -3.55 -11.15
CA LYS A 48 14.66 -4.27 -12.38
C LYS A 48 13.48 -4.56 -13.30
N MET A 49 12.33 -4.96 -12.72
CA MET A 49 11.16 -5.37 -13.47
C MET A 49 10.33 -4.19 -13.99
N LEU A 50 10.13 -3.18 -13.14
CA LEU A 50 9.25 -2.05 -13.43
C LEU A 50 10.02 -0.82 -13.91
N ARG A 51 11.32 -0.74 -13.68
CA ARG A 51 12.13 0.48 -13.90
C ARG A 51 11.54 1.69 -13.18
N LEU A 52 11.00 1.47 -12.00
CA LEU A 52 10.47 2.46 -11.08
C LEU A 52 11.25 2.38 -9.77
N PRO A 53 11.51 3.51 -9.09
CA PRO A 53 12.16 3.49 -7.80
C PRO A 53 11.27 2.85 -6.74
N ALA A 54 11.87 2.10 -5.82
CA ALA A 54 11.22 1.67 -4.59
C ALA A 54 11.23 2.85 -3.60
N LEU A 55 10.05 3.47 -3.38
CA LEU A 55 9.94 4.63 -2.48
C LEU A 55 10.09 4.24 -1.02
N ALA A 56 9.60 3.07 -0.64
CA ALA A 56 9.77 2.47 0.67
C ALA A 56 9.51 0.97 0.65
N VAL A 57 10.10 0.27 1.62
CA VAL A 57 9.82 -1.13 1.92
C VAL A 57 9.23 -1.20 3.32
N ILE A 58 7.96 -1.56 3.41
CA ILE A 58 7.21 -1.63 4.67
C ILE A 58 7.25 -3.07 5.17
N PRO A 59 7.85 -3.32 6.34
CA PRO A 59 7.98 -4.67 6.87
C PRO A 59 6.64 -5.25 7.30
N ALA A 60 6.49 -6.56 7.17
CA ALA A 60 5.37 -7.28 7.72
C ALA A 60 5.33 -7.12 9.25
N ILE A 61 4.19 -6.71 9.77
CA ILE A 61 3.95 -6.69 11.21
C ILE A 61 3.79 -8.14 11.66
N ARG A 62 4.93 -8.83 11.89
CA ARG A 62 4.86 -10.12 12.58
C ARG A 62 4.46 -9.84 14.02
N ASN A 63 3.40 -10.48 14.49
CA ASN A 63 3.05 -10.59 15.92
C ASN A 63 4.11 -11.40 16.69
N SER A 64 5.37 -11.04 16.54
CA SER A 64 6.53 -11.58 17.27
C SER A 64 6.79 -10.79 18.55
N ALA A 65 5.75 -10.19 19.11
CA ALA A 65 5.84 -9.73 20.49
C ALA A 65 5.95 -10.95 21.41
N PRO A 66 7.01 -11.04 22.24
CA PRO A 66 7.05 -12.07 23.27
C PRO A 66 5.77 -11.97 24.09
N ARG A 67 5.23 -13.10 24.51
CA ARG A 67 3.93 -13.28 25.24
C ARG A 67 3.63 -12.21 26.32
N ARG A 68 4.62 -11.42 26.76
CA ARG A 68 4.48 -10.33 27.73
C ARG A 68 3.81 -9.07 27.19
N LEU A 69 3.82 -8.81 25.86
CA LEU A 69 3.13 -7.67 25.27
C LEU A 69 1.68 -7.98 24.88
N LEU A 70 1.30 -9.25 24.81
CA LEU A 70 -0.09 -9.66 24.56
C LEU A 70 -1.04 -9.25 25.70
N THR A 71 -0.53 -9.07 26.90
CA THR A 71 -1.32 -8.57 28.04
C THR A 71 -1.68 -7.09 27.90
N SER A 72 -0.82 -6.26 27.32
CA SER A 72 -1.12 -4.84 27.08
C SER A 72 -2.06 -4.64 25.90
N VAL A 73 -1.89 -5.41 24.82
CA VAL A 73 -2.80 -5.39 23.66
C VAL A 73 -4.17 -5.96 24.04
N SER A 74 -4.22 -7.04 24.85
CA SER A 74 -5.49 -7.58 25.38
C SER A 74 -6.20 -6.65 26.36
N LEU A 75 -5.49 -5.77 27.06
CA LEU A 75 -6.09 -4.75 27.93
C LEU A 75 -6.62 -3.57 27.11
N MET A 76 -5.97 -3.18 26.00
CA MET A 76 -6.49 -2.18 25.06
C MET A 76 -7.72 -2.68 24.29
N GLN A 77 -7.77 -3.97 23.94
CA GLN A 77 -8.93 -4.59 23.30
C GLN A 77 -10.16 -4.65 24.23
N ARG A 78 -9.95 -4.60 25.55
CA ARG A 78 -11.03 -4.62 26.54
C ARG A 78 -11.73 -3.26 26.75
N ASN A 79 -11.10 -2.16 26.27
CA ASN A 79 -11.66 -0.80 26.34
C ASN A 79 -12.34 -0.33 25.04
N GLY A 80 -12.73 -1.23 24.14
CA GLY A 80 -13.50 -0.88 22.94
C GLY A 80 -12.70 -0.21 21.80
N ASN A 81 -11.43 0.13 22.00
CA ASN A 81 -10.53 0.60 20.96
C ASN A 81 -9.76 -0.58 20.39
N ALA A 82 -10.33 -1.29 19.42
CA ALA A 82 -9.56 -2.20 18.58
C ALA A 82 -8.40 -1.40 17.98
N ALA A 83 -7.15 -1.85 18.21
CA ALA A 83 -5.98 -1.22 17.60
C ALA A 83 -6.19 -1.20 16.08
N ARG A 84 -6.33 0.00 15.52
CA ARG A 84 -6.52 0.19 14.07
C ARG A 84 -5.15 0.08 13.43
N PRO A 85 -4.89 -0.96 12.62
CA PRO A 85 -3.56 -1.17 12.03
C PRO A 85 -3.14 0.00 11.12
N GLU A 86 -4.09 0.80 10.64
CA GLU A 86 -3.85 1.96 9.80
C GLU A 86 -3.25 3.15 10.58
N LEU A 87 -3.42 3.22 11.91
CA LEU A 87 -2.95 4.33 12.76
C LEU A 87 -1.73 3.96 13.62
N LEU A 88 -0.99 2.92 13.26
CA LEU A 88 0.14 2.38 14.06
C LEU A 88 1.31 3.35 14.22
N LEU A 89 1.47 4.33 13.34
CA LEU A 89 2.54 5.35 13.47
C LEU A 89 2.41 6.19 14.75
N ASN A 90 1.23 6.32 15.30
CA ASN A 90 1.01 7.07 16.54
C ASN A 90 1.43 6.29 17.80
N THR A 91 1.74 4.98 17.67
CA THR A 91 1.96 4.12 18.84
C THR A 91 3.43 3.94 19.21
N ASP A 92 4.36 3.97 18.24
CA ASP A 92 5.80 3.82 18.49
C ASP A 92 6.63 4.54 17.41
N ALA A 93 7.11 5.73 17.75
CA ALA A 93 7.90 6.58 16.86
C ALA A 93 9.26 5.97 16.44
N ASN A 94 9.77 4.99 17.19
CA ASN A 94 11.07 4.35 16.95
C ASN A 94 10.94 2.96 16.31
N SER A 95 9.73 2.57 15.89
CA SER A 95 9.52 1.26 15.25
C SER A 95 10.14 1.21 13.84
N PRO A 96 10.56 0.03 13.36
CA PRO A 96 10.97 -0.16 11.96
C PRO A 96 9.89 0.29 10.96
N LEU A 97 8.62 0.18 11.34
CA LEU A 97 7.49 0.66 10.56
C LEU A 97 7.50 2.19 10.44
N ALA A 98 7.71 2.91 11.56
CA ALA A 98 7.78 4.36 11.54
C ALA A 98 8.95 4.86 10.66
N GLU A 99 10.10 4.15 10.72
CA GLU A 99 11.25 4.48 9.88
C GLU A 99 10.98 4.25 8.40
N ALA A 100 10.31 3.16 8.04
CA ALA A 100 9.91 2.90 6.66
C ALA A 100 9.00 4.01 6.10
N TYR A 101 8.06 4.51 6.90
CA TYR A 101 7.21 5.63 6.48
C TYR A 101 7.97 6.98 6.44
N ARG A 102 8.92 7.24 7.34
CA ARG A 102 9.80 8.43 7.22
C ARG A 102 10.61 8.38 5.92
N HIS A 103 11.08 7.19 5.55
CA HIS A 103 11.74 6.98 4.26
C HIS A 103 10.79 7.29 3.10
N LEU A 104 9.53 6.81 3.16
CA LEU A 104 8.50 7.14 2.18
C LEU A 104 8.31 8.66 2.06
N ARG A 105 8.19 9.38 3.19
CA ARG A 105 8.09 10.85 3.18
C ARG A 105 9.25 11.49 2.43
N THR A 106 10.48 11.12 2.77
CA THR A 106 11.67 11.68 2.12
C THR A 106 11.64 11.40 0.62
N SER A 107 11.28 10.19 0.21
CA SER A 107 11.15 9.82 -1.19
C SER A 107 10.09 10.64 -1.91
N ILE A 108 8.92 10.91 -1.28
CA ILE A 108 7.87 11.77 -1.83
C ILE A 108 8.38 13.20 -2.00
N LEU A 109 8.97 13.78 -0.96
CA LEU A 109 9.44 15.17 -0.98
C LEU A 109 10.53 15.39 -2.04
N LEU A 110 11.35 14.40 -2.32
CA LEU A 110 12.45 14.46 -3.30
C LEU A 110 12.09 13.88 -4.68
N SER A 111 10.85 13.44 -4.90
CA SER A 111 10.43 12.74 -6.12
C SER A 111 10.39 13.59 -7.37
N SER A 112 10.48 14.91 -7.25
CA SER A 112 10.39 15.83 -8.38
C SER A 112 11.36 17.01 -8.24
N ALA A 113 12.07 17.34 -9.32
CA ALA A 113 12.98 18.49 -9.37
C ALA A 113 12.27 19.85 -9.20
N GLY A 114 10.96 19.91 -9.46
CA GLY A 114 10.13 21.12 -9.30
C GLY A 114 9.52 21.30 -7.91
N GLY A 115 9.88 20.48 -6.94
CA GLY A 115 9.29 20.45 -5.60
C GLY A 115 8.44 19.22 -5.34
N ALA A 116 7.99 19.04 -4.11
CA ALA A 116 7.14 17.95 -3.71
C ALA A 116 5.77 18.01 -4.44
N PRO A 117 5.20 16.90 -4.87
CA PRO A 117 3.87 16.87 -5.46
C PRO A 117 2.83 17.27 -4.40
N GLN A 118 1.90 18.15 -4.77
CA GLN A 118 0.82 18.60 -3.90
C GLN A 118 -0.28 17.54 -3.78
N SER A 119 -0.62 16.87 -4.89
CA SER A 119 -1.65 15.82 -4.92
C SER A 119 -1.04 14.47 -5.27
N LEU A 120 -1.35 13.48 -4.46
CA LEU A 120 -0.84 12.11 -4.53
C LEU A 120 -2.00 11.12 -4.63
N LEU A 121 -1.94 10.22 -5.59
CA LEU A 121 -2.81 9.07 -5.68
C LEU A 121 -2.10 7.84 -5.10
N VAL A 122 -2.67 7.23 -4.10
CA VAL A 122 -2.22 5.93 -3.58
C VAL A 122 -3.18 4.86 -4.10
N THR A 123 -2.65 3.97 -4.91
CA THR A 123 -3.40 2.86 -5.50
C THR A 123 -2.61 1.56 -5.39
N SER A 124 -3.21 0.45 -5.80
CA SER A 124 -2.54 -0.86 -5.79
C SER A 124 -2.84 -1.64 -7.06
N SER A 125 -2.04 -2.68 -7.33
CA SER A 125 -2.31 -3.56 -8.45
C SER A 125 -3.52 -4.43 -8.19
N GLN A 126 -3.67 -4.97 -6.97
CA GLN A 126 -4.71 -5.89 -6.55
C GLN A 126 -5.37 -5.46 -5.22
N PRO A 127 -6.54 -6.02 -4.88
CA PRO A 127 -7.15 -5.82 -3.56
C PRO A 127 -6.24 -6.31 -2.42
N SER A 128 -6.38 -5.69 -1.24
CA SER A 128 -5.69 -6.08 0.01
C SER A 128 -4.17 -5.93 0.02
N GLU A 129 -3.59 -5.13 -0.89
CA GLU A 129 -2.16 -4.82 -0.90
C GLU A 129 -1.75 -3.73 0.10
N GLY A 130 -2.69 -3.15 0.85
CA GLY A 130 -2.42 -2.16 1.89
C GLY A 130 -2.46 -0.70 1.43
N LYS A 131 -3.12 -0.41 0.30
CA LYS A 131 -3.26 0.95 -0.25
C LYS A 131 -3.80 1.97 0.78
N THR A 132 -4.93 1.66 1.44
CA THR A 132 -5.55 2.54 2.45
C THR A 132 -4.61 2.78 3.64
N THR A 133 -3.97 1.72 4.15
CA THR A 133 -2.96 1.83 5.22
C THR A 133 -1.81 2.73 4.79
N THR A 134 -1.32 2.57 3.55
CA THR A 134 -0.25 3.40 3.00
C THR A 134 -0.70 4.84 2.81
N ALA A 135 -1.90 5.10 2.29
CA ALA A 135 -2.45 6.44 2.11
C ALA A 135 -2.59 7.19 3.44
N VAL A 136 -3.17 6.55 4.46
CA VAL A 136 -3.33 7.12 5.80
C VAL A 136 -1.97 7.44 6.43
N ASN A 137 -1.04 6.49 6.41
CA ASN A 137 0.27 6.71 7.01
C ASN A 137 1.12 7.71 6.21
N ALA A 138 0.99 7.78 4.88
CA ALA A 138 1.61 8.83 4.07
C ALA A 138 1.08 10.22 4.46
N ALA A 139 -0.24 10.37 4.67
CA ALA A 139 -0.82 11.61 5.15
C ALA A 139 -0.31 11.97 6.55
N LEU A 140 -0.25 11.00 7.49
CA LEU A 140 0.26 11.22 8.85
C LEU A 140 1.71 11.71 8.89
N ILE A 141 2.60 11.10 8.09
CA ILE A 141 4.00 11.52 8.05
C ILE A 141 4.21 12.88 7.36
N LEU A 142 3.33 13.27 6.44
CA LEU A 142 3.34 14.58 5.81
C LEU A 142 2.82 15.64 6.80
N GLU A 143 1.78 15.36 7.58
CA GLU A 143 1.28 16.25 8.62
C GLU A 143 2.33 16.55 9.68
N GLN A 144 3.19 15.59 10.04
CA GLN A 144 4.31 15.79 10.99
C GLN A 144 5.32 16.86 10.54
N THR A 145 5.27 17.34 9.31
CA THR A 145 6.08 18.49 8.87
C THR A 145 5.45 19.83 9.25
N GLY A 146 4.28 19.84 9.86
CA GLY A 146 3.54 21.04 10.23
C GLY A 146 2.68 21.62 9.10
N GLU A 147 2.57 20.91 7.98
CA GLU A 147 1.84 21.34 6.81
C GLU A 147 0.37 20.88 6.85
N SER A 148 -0.50 21.58 6.13
CA SER A 148 -1.91 21.21 6.03
C SER A 148 -2.09 20.02 5.08
N VAL A 149 -2.64 18.91 5.59
CA VAL A 149 -2.83 17.67 4.84
C VAL A 149 -4.30 17.30 4.78
N LEU A 150 -4.76 16.92 3.59
CA LEU A 150 -6.08 16.34 3.32
C LEU A 150 -5.92 14.92 2.82
N VAL A 151 -6.64 13.97 3.42
CA VAL A 151 -6.81 12.63 2.87
C VAL A 151 -8.24 12.44 2.36
N ILE A 152 -8.38 11.92 1.14
CA ILE A 152 -9.65 11.75 0.43
C ILE A 152 -9.91 10.27 0.17
N ASP A 153 -11.04 9.76 0.62
CA ASP A 153 -11.51 8.41 0.31
C ASP A 153 -12.16 8.38 -1.08
N ALA A 154 -11.36 8.08 -2.09
CA ALA A 154 -11.82 7.94 -3.46
C ALA A 154 -12.16 6.47 -3.84
N ASP A 155 -12.00 5.51 -2.90
CA ASP A 155 -12.53 4.16 -3.05
C ASP A 155 -14.02 4.12 -2.66
N MET A 156 -14.86 4.77 -3.45
CA MET A 156 -16.31 4.81 -3.23
C MET A 156 -16.97 3.43 -3.36
N ARG A 157 -16.23 2.39 -3.77
CA ARG A 157 -16.74 1.00 -3.86
C ARG A 157 -16.58 0.23 -2.57
N ARG A 158 -15.47 0.46 -1.86
CA ARG A 158 -15.15 -0.17 -0.57
C ARG A 158 -14.52 0.86 0.38
N PRO A 159 -15.30 1.89 0.76
CA PRO A 159 -14.77 2.99 1.57
C PRO A 159 -14.29 2.52 2.93
N ARG A 160 -13.18 3.10 3.39
CA ARG A 160 -12.52 2.69 4.62
C ARG A 160 -12.15 3.86 5.54
N LEU A 161 -11.89 5.06 5.02
CA LEU A 161 -11.38 6.15 5.84
C LEU A 161 -12.34 6.56 6.96
N HIS A 162 -13.66 6.53 6.71
CA HIS A 162 -14.65 6.81 7.75
C HIS A 162 -14.51 5.89 8.96
N SER A 163 -14.25 4.60 8.74
CA SER A 163 -14.05 3.64 9.84
C SER A 163 -12.66 3.73 10.45
N VAL A 164 -11.62 4.15 9.71
CA VAL A 164 -10.26 4.36 10.22
C VAL A 164 -10.24 5.56 11.18
N PHE A 165 -10.91 6.65 10.82
CA PHE A 165 -10.92 7.89 11.60
C PHE A 165 -12.13 8.04 12.54
N ASP A 166 -13.04 7.07 12.57
CA ASP A 166 -14.28 7.10 13.39
C ASP A 166 -15.20 8.26 13.03
N LEU A 167 -15.37 8.49 11.73
CA LEU A 167 -16.18 9.58 11.18
C LEU A 167 -17.49 9.07 10.58
N ASP A 168 -18.51 9.93 10.49
CA ASP A 168 -19.73 9.64 9.73
C ASP A 168 -19.42 9.59 8.22
N ASN A 169 -20.10 8.73 7.49
CA ASN A 169 -19.96 8.56 6.04
C ASN A 169 -21.24 8.91 5.26
N LYS A 170 -22.15 9.70 5.85
CA LYS A 170 -23.38 10.10 5.14
C LYS A 170 -23.12 11.17 4.09
N ARG A 171 -22.21 12.08 4.36
CA ARG A 171 -21.74 13.13 3.44
C ARG A 171 -20.25 12.96 3.19
N GLY A 172 -19.82 13.14 1.94
CA GLY A 172 -18.43 12.97 1.57
C GLY A 172 -18.22 13.27 0.09
N LEU A 173 -17.17 12.67 -0.51
CA LEU A 173 -16.79 12.86 -1.90
C LEU A 173 -17.96 12.66 -2.87
N SER A 174 -18.70 11.54 -2.73
CA SER A 174 -19.86 11.26 -3.59
C SER A 174 -20.95 12.34 -3.50
N THR A 175 -21.14 12.95 -2.34
CA THR A 175 -22.11 14.03 -2.14
C THR A 175 -21.67 15.29 -2.89
N ILE A 176 -20.39 15.65 -2.78
CA ILE A 176 -19.82 16.82 -3.48
C ILE A 176 -19.94 16.65 -4.98
N LEU A 177 -19.55 15.47 -5.49
CA LEU A 177 -19.53 15.21 -6.94
C LEU A 177 -20.94 15.09 -7.55
N ALA A 178 -21.92 14.63 -6.79
CA ALA A 178 -23.32 14.47 -7.25
C ALA A 178 -24.15 15.74 -7.14
N SER A 179 -23.68 16.80 -6.45
CA SER A 179 -24.45 18.00 -6.13
C SER A 179 -23.78 19.25 -6.69
N LYS A 180 -24.58 20.31 -6.91
CA LYS A 180 -24.04 21.65 -7.16
C LYS A 180 -23.80 22.32 -5.82
N MET A 181 -22.55 22.36 -5.38
CA MET A 181 -22.09 23.01 -4.17
C MET A 181 -21.19 24.19 -4.49
N SER A 182 -21.22 25.24 -3.66
CA SER A 182 -20.21 26.31 -3.69
C SER A 182 -18.87 25.80 -3.15
N ASP A 183 -17.81 26.57 -3.34
CA ASP A 183 -16.47 26.24 -2.86
C ASP A 183 -16.47 26.12 -1.33
N GLU A 184 -17.18 26.99 -0.62
CA GLU A 184 -17.33 26.96 0.83
C GLU A 184 -18.09 25.70 1.30
N GLU A 185 -19.20 25.36 0.64
CA GLU A 185 -19.99 24.17 0.95
C GLU A 185 -19.20 22.87 0.75
N MET A 186 -18.30 22.82 -0.25
CA MET A 186 -17.39 21.68 -0.45
C MET A 186 -16.41 21.53 0.71
N LEU A 187 -15.87 22.65 1.21
CA LEU A 187 -14.93 22.65 2.32
C LEU A 187 -15.59 22.26 3.64
N GLU A 188 -16.87 22.60 3.85
CA GLU A 188 -17.64 22.22 5.06
C GLU A 188 -17.85 20.69 5.17
N VAL A 189 -17.75 19.93 4.09
CA VAL A 189 -17.83 18.45 4.12
C VAL A 189 -16.56 17.82 4.67
N ILE A 190 -15.43 18.54 4.61
CA ILE A 190 -14.14 18.06 5.09
C ILE A 190 -14.10 18.17 6.62
N THR A 191 -13.74 17.07 7.28
CA THR A 191 -13.69 17.00 8.74
C THR A 191 -12.25 16.92 9.22
N LYS A 192 -11.86 17.78 10.16
CA LYS A 192 -10.57 17.68 10.82
C LYS A 192 -10.59 16.58 11.88
N HIS A 193 -9.69 15.61 11.80
CA HIS A 193 -9.52 14.60 12.83
C HIS A 193 -8.52 15.10 13.87
N GLU A 194 -9.03 15.65 14.97
CA GLU A 194 -8.22 16.32 16.00
C GLU A 194 -7.07 15.46 16.56
N PRO A 195 -7.22 14.14 16.82
CA PRO A 195 -6.12 13.34 17.36
C PRO A 195 -4.91 13.21 16.43
N SER A 196 -5.08 13.31 15.10
CA SER A 196 -4.00 13.17 14.12
C SER A 196 -3.63 14.48 13.43
N GLY A 197 -4.41 15.56 13.59
CA GLY A 197 -4.20 16.82 12.89
C GLY A 197 -4.63 16.82 11.42
N ILE A 198 -4.93 15.66 10.84
CA ILE A 198 -5.26 15.48 9.41
C ILE A 198 -6.69 15.91 9.12
N ASN A 199 -6.90 16.51 7.94
CA ASN A 199 -8.25 16.73 7.40
C ASN A 199 -8.64 15.51 6.56
N VAL A 200 -9.89 15.07 6.69
CA VAL A 200 -10.42 13.86 6.06
C VAL A 200 -11.67 14.21 5.27
N LEU A 201 -11.69 13.83 4.00
CA LEU A 201 -12.89 13.78 3.20
C LEU A 201 -13.26 12.29 2.99
N THR A 202 -14.31 11.86 3.69
CA THR A 202 -14.83 10.49 3.53
C THR A 202 -15.47 10.31 2.16
N SER A 203 -15.71 9.07 1.74
CA SER A 203 -16.31 8.80 0.42
C SER A 203 -17.76 9.29 0.30
N GLY A 204 -18.47 9.40 1.43
CA GLY A 204 -19.92 9.57 1.44
C GLY A 204 -20.65 8.26 1.13
N THR A 205 -21.94 8.36 0.84
CA THR A 205 -22.74 7.20 0.44
C THR A 205 -22.25 6.60 -0.88
N ILE A 206 -22.27 5.28 -0.98
CA ILE A 206 -21.81 4.56 -2.17
C ILE A 206 -22.72 4.91 -3.37
N PRO A 207 -22.19 5.57 -4.43
CA PRO A 207 -22.98 5.91 -5.60
C PRO A 207 -23.11 4.72 -6.55
N PRO A 208 -24.12 4.71 -7.44
CA PRO A 208 -24.26 3.66 -8.45
C PRO A 208 -23.10 3.65 -9.48
N ASN A 209 -22.56 4.83 -9.84
CA ASN A 209 -21.57 5.01 -10.90
C ASN A 209 -20.35 5.82 -10.39
N PRO A 210 -19.45 5.24 -9.57
CA PRO A 210 -18.28 5.94 -9.04
C PRO A 210 -17.38 6.56 -10.12
N ALA A 211 -17.09 5.80 -11.19
CA ALA A 211 -16.21 6.24 -12.27
C ALA A 211 -16.71 7.49 -13.00
N GLU A 212 -18.02 7.61 -13.24
CA GLU A 212 -18.63 8.77 -13.89
C GLU A 212 -18.48 10.02 -13.01
N LEU A 213 -18.65 9.88 -11.70
CA LEU A 213 -18.45 10.98 -10.75
C LEU A 213 -17.00 11.44 -10.72
N LEU A 214 -16.05 10.50 -10.67
CA LEU A 214 -14.62 10.80 -10.66
C LEU A 214 -14.10 11.43 -11.97
N GLY A 215 -14.75 11.13 -13.10
CA GLY A 215 -14.43 11.72 -14.40
C GLY A 215 -15.25 12.95 -14.75
N SER A 216 -15.98 13.56 -13.79
CA SER A 216 -16.81 14.73 -14.04
C SER A 216 -16.08 16.05 -13.82
N ASP A 217 -16.52 17.13 -14.46
CA ASP A 217 -16.01 18.50 -14.23
C ASP A 217 -16.06 18.91 -12.74
N ARG A 218 -16.96 18.29 -11.95
CA ARG A 218 -17.05 18.54 -10.52
C ARG A 218 -15.83 18.02 -9.75
N MET A 219 -15.16 17.00 -10.25
CA MET A 219 -13.90 16.53 -9.67
C MET A 219 -12.78 17.55 -9.88
N ASP A 220 -12.74 18.19 -11.06
CA ASP A 220 -11.78 19.26 -11.35
C ASP A 220 -12.04 20.49 -10.48
N ASP A 221 -13.32 20.87 -10.28
CA ASP A 221 -13.72 21.94 -9.34
C ASP A 221 -13.24 21.63 -7.93
N LEU A 222 -13.49 20.42 -7.42
CA LEU A 222 -13.03 20.00 -6.09
C LEU A 222 -11.51 20.07 -5.97
N ILE A 223 -10.77 19.52 -6.94
CA ILE A 223 -9.31 19.55 -6.96
C ILE A 223 -8.80 21.01 -6.90
N ARG A 224 -9.38 21.92 -7.66
CA ARG A 224 -9.03 23.34 -7.63
C ARG A 224 -9.23 23.92 -6.21
N VAL A 225 -10.38 23.67 -5.61
CA VAL A 225 -10.74 24.20 -4.27
C VAL A 225 -9.79 23.67 -3.20
N VAL A 226 -9.54 22.35 -3.18
CA VAL A 226 -8.68 21.75 -2.14
C VAL A 226 -7.21 22.11 -2.32
N ARG A 227 -6.73 22.33 -3.56
CA ARG A 227 -5.36 22.79 -3.82
C ARG A 227 -5.08 24.20 -3.26
N GLU A 228 -6.08 25.06 -3.16
CA GLU A 228 -5.92 26.38 -2.54
C GLU A 228 -5.82 26.33 -1.01
N LYS A 229 -6.29 25.26 -0.38
CA LYS A 229 -6.41 25.17 1.09
C LYS A 229 -5.40 24.22 1.75
N PHE A 230 -4.93 23.21 1.02
CA PHE A 230 -4.09 22.16 1.57
C PHE A 230 -2.75 22.08 0.85
N THR A 231 -1.66 21.95 1.62
CA THR A 231 -0.31 21.77 1.06
C THR A 231 -0.16 20.39 0.43
N TYR A 232 -0.74 19.37 1.06
CA TYR A 232 -0.73 18.01 0.55
C TYR A 232 -2.12 17.41 0.51
N ILE A 233 -2.43 16.70 -0.58
CA ILE A 233 -3.70 16.02 -0.81
C ILE A 233 -3.39 14.58 -1.17
N VAL A 234 -3.87 13.61 -0.37
CA VAL A 234 -3.63 12.18 -0.59
C VAL A 234 -4.95 11.50 -0.91
N PHE A 235 -5.05 10.91 -2.09
CA PHE A 235 -6.21 10.14 -2.52
C PHE A 235 -5.99 8.65 -2.24
N ASP A 236 -6.87 8.02 -1.45
CA ASP A 236 -6.98 6.56 -1.35
C ASP A 236 -7.94 6.07 -2.42
N SER A 237 -7.50 5.20 -3.32
CA SER A 237 -8.29 4.77 -4.49
C SER A 237 -8.39 3.26 -4.60
N PRO A 238 -9.36 2.71 -5.36
CA PRO A 238 -9.47 1.26 -5.58
C PRO A 238 -8.29 0.69 -6.37
N PRO A 239 -8.09 -0.65 -6.38
CA PRO A 239 -7.02 -1.28 -7.13
C PRO A 239 -7.23 -1.17 -8.65
N ILE A 240 -6.13 -0.93 -9.40
CA ILE A 240 -6.14 -0.68 -10.85
C ILE A 240 -6.66 -1.89 -11.64
N ALA A 241 -6.27 -3.10 -11.25
CA ALA A 241 -6.70 -4.30 -11.98
C ALA A 241 -8.22 -4.55 -11.93
N SER A 242 -8.91 -3.92 -10.98
CA SER A 242 -10.34 -4.14 -10.75
C SER A 242 -11.23 -3.06 -11.33
N PHE A 243 -10.76 -1.79 -11.37
CA PHE A 243 -11.60 -0.64 -11.68
C PHE A 243 -10.81 0.46 -12.40
N THR A 244 -11.52 1.24 -13.23
CA THR A 244 -10.97 2.39 -13.96
C THR A 244 -10.86 3.66 -13.11
N ASP A 245 -11.44 3.67 -11.93
CA ASP A 245 -11.52 4.80 -11.00
C ASP A 245 -10.14 5.42 -10.72
N SER A 246 -9.15 4.56 -10.40
CA SER A 246 -7.77 5.00 -10.15
C SER A 246 -7.06 5.50 -11.40
N VAL A 247 -7.44 4.99 -12.57
CA VAL A 247 -6.90 5.44 -13.85
C VAL A 247 -7.39 6.86 -14.15
N LEU A 248 -8.68 7.14 -13.92
CA LEU A 248 -9.24 8.49 -14.06
C LEU A 248 -8.55 9.48 -13.11
N LEU A 249 -8.43 9.13 -11.83
CA LEU A 249 -7.76 9.96 -10.84
C LEU A 249 -6.29 10.20 -11.17
N SER A 250 -5.60 9.23 -11.75
CA SER A 250 -4.18 9.33 -12.05
C SER A 250 -3.85 10.43 -13.07
N SER A 251 -4.81 10.85 -13.89
CA SER A 251 -4.64 11.92 -14.88
C SER A 251 -4.76 13.33 -14.30
N VAL A 252 -5.31 13.48 -13.08
CA VAL A 252 -5.59 14.78 -12.46
C VAL A 252 -4.73 15.09 -11.24
N VAL A 253 -3.91 14.11 -10.80
CA VAL A 253 -2.98 14.26 -9.67
C VAL A 253 -1.55 14.52 -10.14
N ASP A 254 -0.70 15.07 -9.24
CA ASP A 254 0.71 15.37 -9.56
C ASP A 254 1.61 14.12 -9.51
N GLY A 255 1.17 13.06 -8.82
CA GLY A 255 1.94 11.83 -8.73
C GLY A 255 1.15 10.63 -8.23
N VAL A 256 1.56 9.45 -8.69
CA VAL A 256 0.96 8.16 -8.34
C VAL A 256 1.96 7.32 -7.56
N ILE A 257 1.52 6.76 -6.45
CA ILE A 257 2.24 5.75 -5.66
C ILE A 257 1.56 4.42 -5.87
N LEU A 258 2.28 3.46 -6.43
CA LEU A 258 1.79 2.10 -6.62
C LEU A 258 2.17 1.22 -5.42
N VAL A 259 1.19 0.77 -4.65
CA VAL A 259 1.39 -0.15 -3.54
C VAL A 259 1.34 -1.59 -4.04
N VAL A 260 2.32 -2.38 -3.67
CA VAL A 260 2.47 -3.78 -4.06
C VAL A 260 2.72 -4.62 -2.81
N HIS A 261 1.99 -5.71 -2.65
CA HIS A 261 2.19 -6.62 -1.52
C HIS A 261 3.40 -7.53 -1.78
N GLY A 262 4.43 -7.43 -0.93
CA GLY A 262 5.55 -8.37 -0.96
C GLY A 262 5.11 -9.81 -0.75
N ASP A 263 5.80 -10.76 -1.40
CA ASP A 263 5.56 -12.20 -1.31
C ASP A 263 4.21 -12.71 -1.89
N HIS A 264 3.31 -11.81 -2.36
CA HIS A 264 1.98 -12.21 -2.87
C HIS A 264 1.61 -11.60 -4.24
N ALA A 265 2.15 -10.45 -4.58
CA ALA A 265 1.77 -9.76 -5.81
C ALA A 265 2.38 -10.47 -7.05
N SER A 266 1.53 -10.81 -8.03
CA SER A 266 1.98 -11.35 -9.31
C SER A 266 2.71 -10.28 -10.14
N ARG A 267 3.91 -10.61 -10.60
CA ARG A 267 4.73 -9.75 -11.49
C ARG A 267 3.97 -9.33 -12.75
N ALA A 268 3.18 -10.23 -13.32
CA ALA A 268 2.40 -9.96 -14.51
C ALA A 268 1.33 -8.89 -14.27
N ILE A 269 0.59 -8.98 -13.15
CA ILE A 269 -0.48 -8.03 -12.81
C ILE A 269 0.10 -6.65 -12.47
N VAL A 270 1.19 -6.60 -11.70
CA VAL A 270 1.85 -5.34 -11.34
C VAL A 270 2.39 -4.63 -12.60
N ARG A 271 3.02 -5.38 -13.52
CA ARG A 271 3.50 -4.83 -14.80
C ARG A 271 2.35 -4.29 -15.65
N ARG A 272 1.22 -5.01 -15.72
CA ARG A 272 0.04 -4.54 -16.43
C ARG A 272 -0.54 -3.29 -15.79
N SER A 273 -0.62 -3.22 -14.46
CA SER A 273 -1.10 -2.03 -13.74
C SER A 273 -0.23 -0.81 -14.01
N LYS A 274 1.09 -0.98 -14.02
CA LYS A 274 2.02 0.08 -14.44
C LYS A 274 1.73 0.54 -15.86
N GLN A 275 1.60 -0.41 -16.82
CA GLN A 275 1.36 -0.09 -18.22
C GLN A 275 0.07 0.73 -18.40
N VAL A 276 -1.02 0.35 -17.72
CA VAL A 276 -2.29 1.09 -17.76
C VAL A 276 -2.14 2.53 -17.28
N LEU A 277 -1.35 2.78 -16.24
CA LEU A 277 -1.05 4.12 -15.76
C LEU A 277 -0.20 4.92 -16.78
N GLU A 278 0.80 4.27 -17.39
CA GLU A 278 1.65 4.91 -18.40
C GLU A 278 0.88 5.26 -19.67
N ASP A 279 -0.05 4.41 -20.08
CA ASP A 279 -0.88 4.60 -21.27
C ASP A 279 -1.76 5.87 -21.18
N VAL A 280 -2.13 6.29 -19.97
CA VAL A 280 -2.86 7.54 -19.73
C VAL A 280 -1.96 8.73 -19.36
N GLY A 281 -0.64 8.56 -19.43
CA GLY A 281 0.33 9.60 -19.11
C GLY A 281 0.47 9.92 -17.61
N ALA A 282 0.04 9.03 -16.73
CA ALA A 282 0.14 9.23 -15.29
C ALA A 282 1.61 9.29 -14.83
N LYS A 283 1.95 10.25 -13.96
CA LYS A 283 3.28 10.39 -13.39
C LYS A 283 3.46 9.43 -12.22
N ILE A 284 3.98 8.24 -12.47
CA ILE A 284 4.26 7.26 -11.42
C ILE A 284 5.54 7.68 -10.69
N LEU A 285 5.44 8.03 -9.40
CA LEU A 285 6.60 8.42 -8.58
C LEU A 285 7.46 7.21 -8.22
N GLY A 286 6.82 6.08 -7.99
CA GLY A 286 7.48 4.82 -7.65
C GLY A 286 6.53 3.82 -6.97
N VAL A 287 7.15 2.82 -6.36
CA VAL A 287 6.45 1.69 -5.74
C VAL A 287 6.70 1.67 -4.24
N VAL A 288 5.66 1.42 -3.47
CA VAL A 288 5.76 1.03 -2.05
C VAL A 288 5.58 -0.48 -1.96
N LEU A 289 6.63 -1.16 -1.54
CA LEU A 289 6.58 -2.60 -1.31
C LEU A 289 6.11 -2.84 0.13
N ASN A 290 4.87 -3.31 0.27
CA ASN A 290 4.21 -3.47 1.56
C ASN A 290 4.24 -4.93 2.05
N ASN A 291 4.25 -5.10 3.38
CA ASN A 291 4.16 -6.41 4.05
C ASN A 291 5.29 -7.39 3.66
N VAL A 292 6.51 -6.88 3.55
CA VAL A 292 7.68 -7.69 3.20
C VAL A 292 8.15 -8.48 4.41
N SER A 293 8.32 -9.78 4.24
CA SER A 293 8.94 -10.64 5.26
C SER A 293 10.44 -10.35 5.31
N VAL A 294 10.89 -9.62 6.32
CA VAL A 294 12.33 -9.46 6.58
C VAL A 294 12.85 -10.83 7.03
N ARG A 295 13.48 -11.57 6.10
CA ARG A 295 14.26 -12.77 6.45
C ARG A 295 15.57 -12.30 7.08
N PRO A 296 15.95 -12.84 8.25
CA PRO A 296 17.21 -12.49 8.90
C PRO A 296 18.43 -12.91 8.10
#